data_603c9a24d5ddaa43d8b599fd946ae947
#
_entry.id   603c9a24d5ddaa43d8b599fd946ae947
#
_cell.length_a   1.000
_cell.length_b   1.000
_cell.length_c   1.000
_cell.angle_alpha   90.00
_cell.angle_beta   90.00
_cell.angle_gamma   90.00
#
_symmetry.space_group_name_H-M   'P 1'
#
loop_
_entity.id
_entity.type
_entity.pdbx_description
1 polymer ?
#
loop_
_entity_poly.entity_id
_entity_poly.type
_entity_poly.pdbx_seq_one_letter_code
_entity_poly.pdbx_strand_id
1 'polypeptide(L)'
;MNTCDEDIEADDKIIAEEGERELYEHFRFVADKGQNLLRVDKFLVARLESSSRNRVQQAAEAGCILVNGKAVKSNYRVKPLDVVSVVMDRPRYEFEIIPQDIPLDVVYEDKTVLVVNKPAGLVVHPGHGNYSGTLVNALAYYFRDTPDYDVSDPRLGLVHRIDKDTSGLLVIAKTPEAKTNLGLQFFNKTTQRKYVALVWGIMEKDEGTITGNIGRSLKDRLQMTVFPEGDFGKHAVTHYKTLERLGYVSIVECKLETGRTHQIRVHMKHIGHTLFNDERYGGDQILKGTTFTKYKQFVQNCFEICPRQALHAKTLGFKHPVTGEEMFFDSPIPQDMTLLLS
;
A
#
# COMPACT_ATOMS: atom_id res chain seq x y z
N MET A 1 -9.09 -17.86 1.55
CA MET A 1 -7.78 -18.40 1.27
C MET A 1 -7.04 -17.43 0.40
N ASN A 2 -6.09 -16.76 0.96
CA ASN A 2 -5.04 -15.87 0.39
C ASN A 2 -5.36 -14.97 -0.81
N THR A 3 -6.15 -13.92 -0.59
CA THR A 3 -6.25 -12.78 -1.52
C THR A 3 -5.74 -11.47 -0.92
N CYS A 4 -5.31 -11.46 0.35
CA CYS A 4 -4.69 -10.27 0.97
C CYS A 4 -3.19 -10.10 0.63
N ASP A 5 -2.53 -11.15 0.12
CA ASP A 5 -1.07 -11.14 -0.10
C ASP A 5 -0.65 -10.48 -1.41
N GLU A 6 -1.56 -10.34 -2.38
CA GLU A 6 -1.22 -9.80 -3.70
C GLU A 6 -1.08 -8.28 -3.77
N ASP A 7 -1.70 -7.55 -2.84
CA ASP A 7 -1.76 -6.08 -2.92
C ASP A 7 -0.53 -5.36 -2.32
N ILE A 8 0.30 -6.05 -1.52
CA ILE A 8 1.50 -5.46 -0.89
C ILE A 8 2.77 -5.67 -1.73
N GLU A 9 2.84 -6.74 -2.52
CA GLU A 9 4.01 -7.05 -3.35
C GLU A 9 4.10 -6.25 -4.68
N ALA A 10 3.08 -5.46 -5.03
CA ALA A 10 3.04 -4.74 -6.29
C ALA A 10 3.81 -3.40 -6.29
N ASP A 11 4.20 -2.88 -5.11
CA ASP A 11 4.86 -1.57 -5.01
C ASP A 11 6.38 -1.57 -5.26
N ASP A 12 7.01 -2.75 -5.41
CA ASP A 12 8.48 -2.88 -5.38
C ASP A 12 9.20 -2.89 -6.74
N LYS A 13 8.59 -2.45 -7.84
CA LYS A 13 9.31 -2.36 -9.11
C LYS A 13 9.61 -0.92 -9.51
N ILE A 14 10.70 -0.38 -9.02
CA ILE A 14 11.31 0.86 -9.51
C ILE A 14 12.56 0.53 -10.33
N ILE A 15 12.64 1.15 -11.47
CA ILE A 15 13.54 1.10 -12.60
C ILE A 15 14.99 1.26 -12.14
N ALA A 16 15.86 0.30 -12.53
CA ALA A 16 17.27 0.58 -12.73
C ALA A 16 17.45 1.14 -14.16
N GLU A 17 18.19 2.20 -14.30
CA GLU A 17 18.77 2.63 -15.58
C GLU A 17 19.49 1.47 -16.26
N GLU A 18 19.64 1.50 -17.60
CA GLU A 18 20.33 0.49 -18.41
C GLU A 18 21.81 0.34 -18.01
N GLY A 19 22.05 -0.27 -16.84
CA GLY A 19 23.28 -0.87 -16.39
C GLY A 19 23.02 -2.37 -16.21
N GLU A 20 24.03 -3.21 -16.29
CA GLU A 20 23.95 -4.66 -16.08
C GLU A 20 23.05 -4.95 -14.89
N ARG A 21 21.90 -5.63 -15.14
CA ARG A 21 20.95 -5.98 -14.10
C ARG A 21 21.63 -6.91 -13.11
N GLU A 22 21.96 -6.41 -11.94
CA GLU A 22 22.45 -7.24 -10.86
C GLU A 22 21.31 -8.13 -10.38
N LEU A 23 21.44 -9.44 -10.64
CA LEU A 23 20.41 -10.43 -10.30
C LEU A 23 20.85 -11.18 -9.04
N TYR A 24 19.99 -11.18 -8.05
CA TYR A 24 20.19 -11.84 -6.76
C TYR A 24 19.45 -13.17 -6.71
N GLU A 25 20.11 -14.25 -6.24
CA GLU A 25 19.50 -15.57 -6.08
C GLU A 25 18.55 -15.58 -4.86
N HIS A 26 17.25 -15.76 -5.12
CA HIS A 26 16.23 -15.84 -4.08
C HIS A 26 15.96 -17.26 -3.62
N PHE A 27 15.93 -18.20 -4.56
CA PHE A 27 15.73 -19.62 -4.28
C PHE A 27 16.68 -20.45 -5.12
N ARG A 28 17.17 -21.53 -4.51
CA ARG A 28 18.03 -22.51 -5.16
C ARG A 28 17.58 -23.91 -4.82
N PHE A 29 17.31 -24.70 -5.83
CA PHE A 29 16.91 -26.10 -5.71
C PHE A 29 17.84 -26.97 -6.55
N VAL A 30 18.28 -28.08 -5.98
CA VAL A 30 18.99 -29.13 -6.73
C VAL A 30 18.01 -30.25 -7.01
N ALA A 31 17.82 -30.61 -8.26
CA ALA A 31 16.96 -31.73 -8.63
C ALA A 31 17.55 -33.05 -8.18
N ASP A 32 16.72 -33.92 -7.61
CA ASP A 32 17.15 -35.21 -7.09
C ASP A 32 17.71 -36.11 -8.20
N LYS A 33 18.59 -37.06 -7.84
CA LYS A 33 19.15 -38.03 -8.80
C LYS A 33 18.08 -38.85 -9.54
N GLY A 34 16.93 -39.09 -8.88
CA GLY A 34 15.77 -39.78 -9.44
C GLY A 34 14.69 -38.86 -10.01
N GLN A 35 14.97 -37.58 -10.21
CA GLN A 35 14.00 -36.58 -10.69
C GLN A 35 13.46 -36.98 -12.09
N ASN A 36 12.16 -37.21 -12.19
CA ASN A 36 11.49 -37.35 -13.47
C ASN A 36 11.54 -36.01 -14.25
N LEU A 37 11.60 -36.11 -15.59
CA LEU A 37 11.60 -34.94 -16.48
C LEU A 37 10.31 -34.11 -16.29
N LEU A 38 10.32 -33.18 -15.35
CA LEU A 38 9.21 -32.30 -15.04
C LEU A 38 9.49 -30.90 -15.60
N ARG A 39 8.47 -30.24 -16.15
CA ARG A 39 8.61 -28.84 -16.57
C ARG A 39 8.99 -27.97 -15.38
N VAL A 40 9.88 -26.99 -15.62
CA VAL A 40 10.40 -26.12 -14.55
C VAL A 40 9.29 -25.31 -13.86
N ASP A 41 8.22 -24.92 -14.58
CA ASP A 41 7.07 -24.25 -13.97
C ASP A 41 6.35 -25.17 -12.94
N LYS A 42 6.18 -26.45 -13.24
CA LYS A 42 5.60 -27.40 -12.29
C LYS A 42 6.58 -27.77 -11.16
N PHE A 43 7.87 -27.88 -11.48
CA PHE A 43 8.91 -28.19 -10.50
C PHE A 43 9.00 -27.12 -9.41
N LEU A 44 8.94 -25.82 -9.81
CA LEU A 44 9.02 -24.69 -8.89
C LEU A 44 7.72 -24.50 -8.09
N VAL A 45 6.55 -24.64 -8.71
CA VAL A 45 5.26 -24.53 -7.98
C VAL A 45 5.14 -25.56 -6.86
N ALA A 46 5.69 -26.76 -7.04
CA ALA A 46 5.69 -27.80 -6.02
C ALA A 46 6.65 -27.52 -4.84
N ARG A 47 7.56 -26.54 -4.96
CA ARG A 47 8.63 -26.25 -3.99
C ARG A 47 8.59 -24.82 -3.43
N LEU A 48 7.89 -23.92 -4.11
CA LEU A 48 7.70 -22.55 -3.66
C LEU A 48 6.33 -22.42 -2.98
N GLU A 49 6.36 -22.16 -1.69
CA GLU A 49 5.15 -21.79 -0.95
C GLU A 49 4.58 -20.49 -1.54
N SER A 50 3.26 -20.43 -1.71
CA SER A 50 2.53 -19.24 -2.17
C SER A 50 2.82 -18.78 -3.62
N SER A 51 3.35 -19.65 -4.50
CA SER A 51 3.60 -19.30 -5.90
C SER A 51 2.61 -19.97 -6.85
N SER A 52 1.99 -19.20 -7.73
CA SER A 52 1.11 -19.72 -8.78
C SER A 52 1.91 -20.09 -10.02
N ARG A 53 1.38 -21.03 -10.81
CA ARG A 53 2.00 -21.44 -12.08
C ARG A 53 2.17 -20.27 -13.07
N ASN A 54 1.19 -19.37 -13.12
CA ASN A 54 1.25 -18.18 -13.97
C ASN A 54 2.41 -17.26 -13.56
N ARG A 55 2.62 -17.08 -12.28
CA ARG A 55 3.72 -16.26 -11.74
C ARG A 55 5.09 -16.83 -12.09
N VAL A 56 5.25 -18.16 -12.00
CA VAL A 56 6.49 -18.85 -12.42
C VAL A 56 6.72 -18.73 -13.93
N GLN A 57 5.66 -18.78 -14.74
CA GLN A 57 5.77 -18.60 -16.20
C GLN A 57 6.21 -17.17 -16.55
N GLN A 58 5.64 -16.16 -15.92
CA GLN A 58 6.04 -14.76 -16.11
C GLN A 58 7.50 -14.52 -15.66
N ALA A 59 7.93 -15.13 -14.55
CA ALA A 59 9.32 -15.05 -14.10
C ALA A 59 10.29 -15.71 -15.12
N ALA A 60 9.90 -16.82 -15.73
CA ALA A 60 10.70 -17.45 -16.79
C ALA A 60 10.79 -16.60 -18.05
N GLU A 61 9.69 -15.95 -18.46
CA GLU A 61 9.66 -15.00 -19.59
C GLU A 61 10.53 -13.77 -19.32
N ALA A 62 10.58 -13.31 -18.07
CA ALA A 62 11.45 -12.21 -17.63
C ALA A 62 12.93 -12.62 -17.47
N GLY A 63 13.30 -13.88 -17.74
CA GLY A 63 14.67 -14.38 -17.58
C GLY A 63 15.09 -14.62 -16.13
N CYS A 64 14.15 -14.62 -15.19
CA CYS A 64 14.41 -14.75 -13.74
C CYS A 64 14.49 -16.21 -13.26
N ILE A 65 14.33 -17.20 -14.13
CA ILE A 65 14.53 -18.62 -13.80
C ILE A 65 15.77 -19.14 -14.53
N LEU A 66 16.75 -19.54 -13.75
CA LEU A 66 18.00 -20.08 -14.27
C LEU A 66 18.06 -21.60 -14.01
N VAL A 67 18.61 -22.33 -14.95
CA VAL A 67 19.03 -23.73 -14.74
C VAL A 67 20.50 -23.84 -15.08
N ASN A 68 21.30 -24.30 -14.12
CA ASN A 68 22.75 -24.37 -14.23
C ASN A 68 23.36 -23.01 -14.67
N GLY A 69 22.83 -21.89 -14.10
CA GLY A 69 23.28 -20.52 -14.36
C GLY A 69 22.77 -19.91 -15.68
N LYS A 70 21.91 -20.61 -16.44
CA LYS A 70 21.38 -20.10 -17.74
C LYS A 70 19.88 -19.90 -17.66
N ALA A 71 19.38 -18.75 -18.15
CA ALA A 71 17.94 -18.47 -18.22
C ALA A 71 17.23 -19.49 -19.12
N VAL A 72 16.08 -19.98 -18.63
CA VAL A 72 15.29 -21.01 -19.33
C VAL A 72 13.83 -20.57 -19.49
N LYS A 73 13.16 -21.09 -20.52
CA LYS A 73 11.72 -20.91 -20.72
C LYS A 73 10.93 -21.77 -19.74
N SER A 74 9.69 -21.40 -19.45
CA SER A 74 8.78 -22.09 -18.50
C SER A 74 8.52 -23.57 -18.82
N ASN A 75 8.74 -23.98 -20.06
CA ASN A 75 8.56 -25.36 -20.53
C ASN A 75 9.84 -26.22 -20.44
N TYR A 76 10.97 -25.66 -19.99
CA TYR A 76 12.20 -26.43 -19.77
C TYR A 76 11.92 -27.66 -18.90
N ARG A 77 12.48 -28.80 -19.27
CA ARG A 77 12.34 -30.05 -18.51
C ARG A 77 13.55 -30.24 -17.60
N VAL A 78 13.31 -30.10 -16.31
CA VAL A 78 14.33 -30.26 -15.28
C VAL A 78 14.84 -31.69 -15.27
N LYS A 79 16.17 -31.84 -15.38
CA LYS A 79 16.88 -33.13 -15.38
C LYS A 79 17.40 -33.45 -13.99
N PRO A 80 17.71 -34.72 -13.69
CA PRO A 80 18.43 -35.08 -12.49
C PRO A 80 19.69 -34.23 -12.31
N LEU A 81 19.93 -33.74 -11.09
CA LEU A 81 21.06 -32.90 -10.67
C LEU A 81 21.07 -31.49 -11.29
N ASP A 82 20.07 -31.07 -12.05
CA ASP A 82 19.97 -29.66 -12.45
C ASP A 82 19.85 -28.77 -11.21
N VAL A 83 20.59 -27.66 -11.24
CA VAL A 83 20.51 -26.59 -10.26
C VAL A 83 19.54 -25.55 -10.79
N VAL A 84 18.36 -25.44 -10.20
CA VAL A 84 17.32 -24.49 -10.59
C VAL A 84 17.36 -23.31 -9.60
N SER A 85 17.65 -22.12 -10.11
CA SER A 85 17.67 -20.87 -9.32
C SER A 85 16.57 -19.95 -9.77
N VAL A 86 15.92 -19.28 -8.83
CA VAL A 86 15.04 -18.13 -9.06
C VAL A 86 15.81 -16.89 -8.66
N VAL A 87 16.03 -16.00 -9.63
CA VAL A 87 16.76 -14.75 -9.43
C VAL A 87 15.82 -13.56 -9.61
N MET A 88 16.10 -12.47 -8.91
CA MET A 88 15.36 -11.21 -9.02
C MET A 88 16.35 -10.05 -9.09
N ASP A 89 15.90 -8.93 -9.63
CA ASP A 89 16.63 -7.66 -9.71
C ASP A 89 16.75 -6.91 -8.37
N ARG A 90 16.42 -7.58 -7.29
CA ARG A 90 16.50 -7.08 -5.92
C ARG A 90 17.16 -8.12 -5.02
N PRO A 91 17.97 -7.72 -4.03
CA PRO A 91 18.55 -8.64 -3.07
C PRO A 91 17.45 -9.42 -2.34
N ARG A 92 17.75 -10.65 -1.95
CA ARG A 92 16.92 -11.41 -1.00
C ARG A 92 17.10 -10.76 0.37
N TYR A 93 16.24 -9.77 0.66
CA TYR A 93 16.13 -9.29 2.01
C TYR A 93 15.35 -10.35 2.79
N GLU A 94 16.04 -11.09 3.61
CA GLU A 94 15.45 -11.59 4.83
C GLU A 94 15.18 -10.34 5.65
N PHE A 95 13.91 -9.83 5.61
CA PHE A 95 13.52 -8.71 6.42
C PHE A 95 13.48 -9.18 7.86
N GLU A 96 14.62 -9.17 8.51
CA GLU A 96 14.64 -9.14 9.95
C GLU A 96 14.07 -7.77 10.35
N ILE A 97 12.84 -7.78 10.87
CA ILE A 97 12.20 -6.57 11.36
C ILE A 97 12.97 -6.14 12.61
N ILE A 98 13.88 -5.18 12.45
CA ILE A 98 14.67 -4.64 13.55
C ILE A 98 13.73 -3.74 14.38
N PRO A 99 13.47 -4.07 15.68
CA PRO A 99 12.71 -3.20 16.57
C PRO A 99 13.35 -1.81 16.69
N GLN A 100 12.54 -0.75 16.56
CA GLN A 100 13.01 0.63 16.68
C GLN A 100 12.09 1.41 17.59
N ASP A 101 12.66 2.18 18.50
CA ASP A 101 11.92 3.06 19.44
C ASP A 101 11.38 4.28 18.67
N ILE A 102 10.28 4.07 17.97
CA ILE A 102 9.54 5.10 17.25
C ILE A 102 8.24 5.33 18.02
N PRO A 103 7.95 6.57 18.45
CA PRO A 103 6.73 6.86 19.20
C PRO A 103 5.46 6.52 18.42
N LEU A 104 4.52 5.85 19.08
CA LEU A 104 3.20 5.54 18.55
C LEU A 104 2.15 6.41 19.27
N ASP A 105 1.30 7.07 18.47
CA ASP A 105 0.10 7.74 19.00
C ASP A 105 -1.02 6.70 19.12
N VAL A 106 -1.12 6.08 20.31
CA VAL A 106 -2.07 5.02 20.60
C VAL A 106 -3.42 5.62 20.96
N VAL A 107 -4.44 5.36 20.13
CA VAL A 107 -5.82 5.83 20.33
C VAL A 107 -6.64 4.85 21.19
N TYR A 108 -6.38 3.55 21.03
CA TYR A 108 -7.04 2.49 21.77
C TYR A 108 -6.17 1.23 21.78
N GLU A 109 -6.20 0.52 22.89
CA GLU A 109 -5.56 -0.78 23.00
C GLU A 109 -6.31 -1.68 23.96
N ASP A 110 -6.42 -2.96 23.59
CA ASP A 110 -6.82 -4.05 24.49
C ASP A 110 -5.94 -5.29 24.26
N LYS A 111 -6.41 -6.48 24.67
CA LYS A 111 -5.65 -7.73 24.50
C LYS A 111 -5.57 -8.21 23.04
N THR A 112 -6.45 -7.73 22.18
CA THR A 112 -6.71 -8.27 20.83
C THR A 112 -6.37 -7.29 19.71
N VAL A 113 -6.56 -6.01 19.94
CA VAL A 113 -6.35 -4.97 18.94
C VAL A 113 -5.62 -3.76 19.50
N LEU A 114 -4.89 -3.08 18.61
CA LEU A 114 -4.30 -1.78 18.84
C LEU A 114 -4.79 -0.85 17.73
N VAL A 115 -5.27 0.35 18.08
CA VAL A 115 -5.59 1.41 17.13
C VAL A 115 -4.61 2.55 17.30
N VAL A 116 -3.94 2.94 16.23
CA VAL A 116 -2.96 4.03 16.24
C VAL A 116 -3.38 5.14 15.28
N ASN A 117 -3.01 6.37 15.61
CA ASN A 117 -3.10 7.52 14.73
C ASN A 117 -1.71 7.74 14.09
N LYS A 118 -1.49 7.21 12.90
CA LYS A 118 -0.20 7.28 12.23
C LYS A 118 0.12 8.72 11.80
N PRO A 119 1.30 9.27 12.13
CA PRO A 119 1.73 10.54 11.56
C PRO A 119 1.99 10.44 10.06
N ALA A 120 1.93 11.56 9.36
CA ALA A 120 2.43 11.66 8.00
C ALA A 120 3.96 11.45 7.96
N GLY A 121 4.49 10.99 6.84
CA GLY A 121 5.91 10.68 6.67
C GLY A 121 6.33 9.29 7.15
N LEU A 122 5.53 8.63 8.00
CA LEU A 122 5.81 7.27 8.47
C LEU A 122 5.29 6.23 7.48
N VAL A 123 6.20 5.44 6.91
CA VAL A 123 5.85 4.28 6.06
C VAL A 123 5.25 3.18 6.94
N VAL A 124 4.23 2.47 6.45
CA VAL A 124 3.59 1.40 7.23
C VAL A 124 4.46 0.15 7.29
N HIS A 125 4.98 -0.31 6.16
CA HIS A 125 5.74 -1.57 6.06
C HIS A 125 7.04 -1.33 5.29
N PRO A 126 8.17 -1.95 5.68
CA PRO A 126 9.42 -1.86 4.93
C PRO A 126 9.23 -2.20 3.45
N GLY A 127 9.93 -1.46 2.60
CA GLY A 127 9.90 -1.63 1.16
C GLY A 127 11.05 -0.88 0.50
N HIS A 128 11.08 -0.86 -0.84
CA HIS A 128 12.15 -0.22 -1.59
C HIS A 128 12.37 1.23 -1.16
N GLY A 129 13.61 1.57 -0.78
CA GLY A 129 14.00 2.89 -0.28
C GLY A 129 13.58 3.21 1.16
N ASN A 130 12.83 2.33 1.85
CA ASN A 130 12.41 2.50 3.24
C ASN A 130 12.51 1.16 3.98
N TYR A 131 13.72 0.70 4.22
CA TYR A 131 13.99 -0.63 4.82
C TYR A 131 13.85 -0.64 6.35
N SER A 132 13.86 0.53 6.97
CA SER A 132 13.73 0.73 8.42
C SER A 132 12.98 2.03 8.68
N GLY A 133 12.71 2.36 9.94
CA GLY A 133 11.98 3.58 10.30
C GLY A 133 10.50 3.51 9.94
N THR A 134 9.92 2.31 9.91
CA THR A 134 8.51 2.10 9.53
C THR A 134 7.64 1.81 10.74
N LEU A 135 6.32 1.86 10.56
CA LEU A 135 5.34 1.49 11.59
C LEU A 135 5.59 0.04 12.08
N VAL A 136 5.97 -0.87 11.18
CA VAL A 136 6.30 -2.27 11.55
C VAL A 136 7.50 -2.31 12.50
N ASN A 137 8.54 -1.50 12.29
CA ASN A 137 9.68 -1.42 13.20
C ASN A 137 9.27 -0.85 14.58
N ALA A 138 8.37 0.15 14.60
CA ALA A 138 7.81 0.69 15.82
C ALA A 138 6.96 -0.34 16.59
N LEU A 139 6.10 -1.09 15.89
CA LEU A 139 5.29 -2.17 16.47
C LEU A 139 6.15 -3.30 17.03
N ALA A 140 7.22 -3.69 16.34
CA ALA A 140 8.17 -4.67 16.81
C ALA A 140 8.83 -4.26 18.14
N TYR A 141 9.16 -2.97 18.28
CA TYR A 141 9.68 -2.43 19.53
C TYR A 141 8.61 -2.32 20.63
N TYR A 142 7.42 -1.86 20.26
CA TYR A 142 6.30 -1.68 21.19
C TYR A 142 5.87 -3.01 21.83
N PHE A 143 5.82 -4.07 21.03
CA PHE A 143 5.37 -5.40 21.46
C PHE A 143 6.49 -6.36 21.87
N ARG A 144 7.76 -5.92 21.91
CA ARG A 144 8.93 -6.79 22.18
C ARG A 144 8.83 -7.60 23.48
N ASP A 145 8.17 -7.03 24.49
CA ASP A 145 8.00 -7.63 25.81
C ASP A 145 6.57 -8.18 26.03
N THR A 146 5.74 -8.22 25.00
CA THR A 146 4.36 -8.69 25.09
C THR A 146 4.32 -10.21 24.88
N PRO A 147 3.93 -11.00 25.91
CA PRO A 147 3.71 -12.43 25.74
C PRO A 147 2.67 -12.68 24.63
N ASP A 148 2.85 -13.77 23.90
CA ASP A 148 1.91 -14.24 22.87
C ASP A 148 1.80 -13.34 21.62
N TYR A 149 2.56 -12.24 21.51
CA TYR A 149 2.64 -11.48 20.28
C TYR A 149 3.58 -12.16 19.29
N ASP A 150 3.07 -12.51 18.12
CA ASP A 150 3.85 -13.22 17.10
C ASP A 150 4.81 -12.27 16.36
N VAL A 151 6.02 -12.14 16.89
CA VAL A 151 7.10 -11.35 16.28
C VAL A 151 7.64 -11.99 14.99
N SER A 152 7.30 -13.24 14.71
CA SER A 152 7.69 -13.93 13.47
C SER A 152 6.76 -13.58 12.29
N ASP A 153 5.58 -12.99 12.59
CA ASP A 153 4.69 -12.48 11.56
C ASP A 153 5.35 -11.27 10.86
N PRO A 154 5.72 -11.37 9.57
CA PRO A 154 6.40 -10.28 8.86
C PRO A 154 5.57 -9.00 8.74
N ARG A 155 4.27 -9.08 9.04
CA ARG A 155 3.34 -7.93 9.03
C ARG A 155 2.99 -7.43 10.42
N LEU A 156 3.42 -8.11 11.47
CA LEU A 156 3.16 -7.74 12.86
C LEU A 156 1.69 -7.32 13.09
N GLY A 157 0.74 -8.13 12.65
CA GLY A 157 -0.68 -7.90 12.84
C GLY A 157 -1.32 -6.83 11.94
N LEU A 158 -0.60 -6.26 10.98
CA LEU A 158 -1.18 -5.33 10.01
C LEU A 158 -2.22 -6.03 9.11
N VAL A 159 -3.41 -5.46 9.02
CA VAL A 159 -4.52 -5.94 8.18
C VAL A 159 -4.87 -4.95 7.07
N HIS A 160 -4.38 -3.73 7.14
CA HIS A 160 -4.51 -2.69 6.11
C HIS A 160 -3.38 -1.68 6.20
N ARG A 161 -3.34 -0.76 5.25
CA ARG A 161 -2.33 0.30 5.18
C ARG A 161 -2.92 1.62 4.69
N ILE A 162 -2.22 2.70 4.99
CA ILE A 162 -2.37 4.01 4.37
C ILE A 162 -1.01 4.45 3.81
N ASP A 163 -0.99 5.42 2.90
CA ASP A 163 0.23 5.88 2.25
C ASP A 163 1.20 6.52 3.27
N LYS A 164 2.49 6.61 2.92
CA LYS A 164 3.55 7.22 3.73
C LYS A 164 3.11 8.57 4.30
N ASP A 165 2.71 9.47 3.41
CA ASP A 165 2.39 10.86 3.76
C ASP A 165 0.90 11.09 4.05
N THR A 166 0.10 10.04 4.10
CA THR A 166 -1.26 10.06 4.64
C THR A 166 -1.20 9.83 6.15
N SER A 167 -1.78 10.72 6.93
CA SER A 167 -1.94 10.58 8.38
C SER A 167 -3.25 9.90 8.73
N GLY A 168 -3.39 9.42 9.99
CA GLY A 168 -4.66 8.97 10.55
C GLY A 168 -4.70 7.52 10.99
N LEU A 169 -5.91 7.02 11.17
CA LEU A 169 -6.20 5.80 11.92
C LEU A 169 -5.83 4.51 11.18
N LEU A 170 -5.17 3.61 11.92
CA LEU A 170 -4.95 2.21 11.54
C LEU A 170 -5.31 1.29 12.70
N VAL A 171 -5.83 0.10 12.39
CA VAL A 171 -6.01 -1.00 13.35
C VAL A 171 -4.97 -2.09 13.10
N ILE A 172 -4.39 -2.58 14.18
CA ILE A 172 -3.40 -3.64 14.24
C ILE A 172 -3.99 -4.79 15.07
N ALA A 173 -3.93 -6.00 14.57
CA ALA A 173 -4.30 -7.20 15.30
C ALA A 173 -3.15 -7.62 16.22
N LYS A 174 -3.45 -7.97 17.48
CA LYS A 174 -2.47 -8.45 18.45
C LYS A 174 -2.42 -9.97 18.53
N THR A 175 -3.41 -10.66 17.97
CA THR A 175 -3.47 -12.14 17.92
C THR A 175 -3.74 -12.65 16.51
N PRO A 176 -3.35 -13.89 16.18
CA PRO A 176 -3.64 -14.50 14.87
C PRO A 176 -5.15 -14.56 14.54
N GLU A 177 -5.99 -14.83 15.55
CA GLU A 177 -7.45 -14.86 15.39
C GLU A 177 -8.00 -13.48 15.06
N ALA A 178 -7.51 -12.45 15.76
CA ALA A 178 -7.89 -11.06 15.48
C ALA A 178 -7.44 -10.65 14.06
N LYS A 179 -6.25 -11.04 13.64
CA LYS A 179 -5.73 -10.78 12.29
C LYS A 179 -6.61 -11.42 11.23
N THR A 180 -7.00 -12.67 11.41
CA THR A 180 -7.88 -13.39 10.49
C THR A 180 -9.25 -12.73 10.42
N ASN A 181 -9.85 -12.42 11.57
CA ASN A 181 -11.18 -11.80 11.64
C ASN A 181 -11.19 -10.39 11.01
N LEU A 182 -10.26 -9.52 11.41
CA LEU A 182 -10.15 -8.18 10.83
C LEU A 182 -9.84 -8.25 9.32
N GLY A 183 -8.94 -9.15 8.90
CA GLY A 183 -8.68 -9.39 7.49
C GLY A 183 -9.95 -9.72 6.69
N LEU A 184 -10.82 -10.59 7.23
CA LEU A 184 -12.12 -10.91 6.64
C LEU A 184 -13.05 -9.68 6.60
N GLN A 185 -13.06 -8.83 7.61
CA GLN A 185 -13.89 -7.61 7.61
C GLN A 185 -13.42 -6.62 6.51
N PHE A 186 -12.10 -6.45 6.32
CA PHE A 186 -11.57 -5.66 5.20
C PHE A 186 -11.90 -6.28 3.85
N PHE A 187 -11.75 -7.60 3.72
CA PHE A 187 -12.08 -8.33 2.50
C PHE A 187 -13.57 -8.22 2.14
N ASN A 188 -14.46 -8.41 3.12
CA ASN A 188 -15.92 -8.32 2.95
C ASN A 188 -16.41 -6.86 2.90
N LYS A 189 -15.51 -5.86 3.02
CA LYS A 189 -15.83 -4.43 2.97
C LYS A 189 -16.84 -3.99 4.05
N THR A 190 -16.81 -4.64 5.21
CA THR A 190 -17.69 -4.30 6.34
C THR A 190 -17.09 -3.22 7.24
N THR A 191 -15.79 -2.91 7.08
CA THR A 191 -15.13 -1.81 7.80
C THR A 191 -15.59 -0.46 7.26
N GLN A 192 -15.73 0.51 8.16
CA GLN A 192 -16.07 1.90 7.82
C GLN A 192 -14.80 2.75 7.85
N ARG A 193 -14.46 3.38 6.73
CA ARG A 193 -13.27 4.22 6.61
C ARG A 193 -13.63 5.51 5.91
N LYS A 194 -13.45 6.61 6.62
CA LYS A 194 -13.64 7.94 6.04
C LYS A 194 -12.34 8.72 6.13
N TYR A 195 -12.07 9.45 5.08
CA TYR A 195 -10.90 10.30 4.93
C TYR A 195 -11.36 11.73 4.69
N VAL A 196 -10.57 12.68 5.12
CA VAL A 196 -10.74 14.09 4.76
C VAL A 196 -9.58 14.48 3.85
N ALA A 197 -9.91 15.10 2.72
CA ALA A 197 -8.95 15.57 1.74
C ALA A 197 -9.23 17.02 1.37
N LEU A 198 -8.17 17.81 1.12
CA LEU A 198 -8.27 19.09 0.41
C LEU A 198 -7.93 18.83 -1.07
N VAL A 199 -8.77 19.26 -1.97
CA VAL A 199 -8.61 19.03 -3.41
C VAL A 199 -8.63 20.33 -4.19
N TRP A 200 -7.91 20.39 -5.31
CA TRP A 200 -7.95 21.50 -6.23
C TRP A 200 -9.30 21.60 -6.96
N GLY A 201 -9.78 22.81 -7.09
CA GLY A 201 -11.02 23.14 -7.77
C GLY A 201 -12.26 23.09 -6.87
N ILE A 202 -13.32 23.66 -7.38
CA ILE A 202 -14.63 23.69 -6.72
C ILE A 202 -15.40 22.44 -7.16
N MET A 203 -15.71 21.58 -6.21
CA MET A 203 -16.56 20.41 -6.46
C MET A 203 -17.94 20.87 -6.93
N GLU A 204 -18.38 20.42 -8.10
CA GLU A 204 -19.69 20.82 -8.67
C GLU A 204 -20.86 20.19 -7.90
N LYS A 205 -20.68 18.93 -7.46
CA LYS A 205 -21.70 18.17 -6.74
C LYS A 205 -21.40 18.11 -5.26
N ASP A 206 -22.45 18.06 -4.44
CA ASP A 206 -22.32 17.92 -2.99
C ASP A 206 -21.88 16.52 -2.61
N GLU A 207 -22.23 15.50 -3.38
CA GLU A 207 -21.83 14.12 -3.19
C GLU A 207 -21.74 13.36 -4.52
N GLY A 208 -21.03 12.25 -4.51
CA GLY A 208 -20.90 11.41 -5.68
C GLY A 208 -20.14 10.11 -5.42
N THR A 209 -20.10 9.27 -6.44
CA THR A 209 -19.37 8.02 -6.43
C THR A 209 -18.43 7.97 -7.62
N ILE A 210 -17.16 7.64 -7.36
CA ILE A 210 -16.13 7.45 -8.37
C ILE A 210 -15.88 5.95 -8.45
N THR A 211 -16.07 5.39 -9.64
CA THR A 211 -15.89 3.97 -9.91
C THR A 211 -14.94 3.80 -11.08
N GLY A 212 -14.08 2.79 -11.00
CA GLY A 212 -13.16 2.42 -12.07
C GLY A 212 -12.11 1.45 -11.57
N ASN A 213 -11.46 0.72 -12.47
CA ASN A 213 -10.34 -0.13 -12.08
C ASN A 213 -9.10 0.73 -11.87
N ILE A 214 -8.38 0.49 -10.78
CA ILE A 214 -7.09 1.14 -10.51
C ILE A 214 -5.97 0.15 -10.80
N GLY A 215 -5.01 0.57 -11.61
CA GLY A 215 -3.82 -0.18 -11.96
C GLY A 215 -2.62 0.73 -12.15
N ARG A 216 -1.43 0.16 -12.31
CA ARG A 216 -0.23 0.94 -12.62
C ARG A 216 -0.37 1.63 -13.97
N SER A 217 0.04 2.88 -14.03
CA SER A 217 0.06 3.64 -15.28
C SER A 217 1.00 2.97 -16.29
N LEU A 218 0.54 2.86 -17.53
CA LEU A 218 1.36 2.34 -18.63
C LEU A 218 2.43 3.34 -19.08
N LYS A 219 2.23 4.63 -18.76
CA LYS A 219 3.16 5.72 -19.12
C LYS A 219 4.20 5.99 -18.03
N ASP A 220 3.79 5.91 -16.78
CA ASP A 220 4.63 6.15 -15.61
C ASP A 220 4.34 5.08 -14.56
N ARG A 221 5.25 4.12 -14.39
CA ARG A 221 5.11 3.00 -13.46
C ARG A 221 5.11 3.41 -11.98
N LEU A 222 5.52 4.63 -11.65
CA LEU A 222 5.46 5.15 -10.28
C LEU A 222 4.05 5.65 -9.91
N GLN A 223 3.18 5.84 -10.90
CA GLN A 223 1.81 6.30 -10.71
C GLN A 223 0.81 5.17 -10.90
N MET A 224 -0.27 5.27 -10.15
CA MET A 224 -1.49 4.52 -10.41
C MET A 224 -2.42 5.36 -11.31
N THR A 225 -3.29 4.71 -12.05
CA THR A 225 -4.30 5.38 -12.90
C THR A 225 -5.61 4.62 -12.90
N VAL A 226 -6.69 5.31 -13.26
CA VAL A 226 -8.00 4.69 -13.46
C VAL A 226 -8.09 4.16 -14.88
N PHE A 227 -8.58 2.92 -15.01
CA PHE A 227 -8.96 2.27 -16.26
C PHE A 227 -10.49 2.17 -16.27
N PRO A 228 -11.19 3.15 -16.85
CA PRO A 228 -12.65 3.24 -16.76
C PRO A 228 -13.37 2.08 -17.47
N GLU A 229 -12.78 1.55 -18.55
CA GLU A 229 -13.33 0.41 -19.31
C GLU A 229 -13.18 -0.93 -18.57
N GLY A 230 -12.42 -0.97 -17.46
CA GLY A 230 -12.24 -2.17 -16.65
C GLY A 230 -11.32 -3.24 -17.28
N ASP A 231 -10.60 -2.90 -18.32
CA ASP A 231 -9.71 -3.78 -19.10
C ASP A 231 -8.41 -4.11 -18.36
N PHE A 232 -8.01 -3.26 -17.41
CA PHE A 232 -6.80 -3.41 -16.62
C PHE A 232 -7.00 -2.93 -15.17
N GLY A 233 -6.15 -3.40 -14.26
CA GLY A 233 -6.20 -3.01 -12.85
C GLY A 233 -7.26 -3.76 -12.02
N LYS A 234 -7.55 -3.26 -10.83
CA LYS A 234 -8.50 -3.86 -9.88
C LYS A 234 -9.65 -2.89 -9.61
N HIS A 235 -10.85 -3.42 -9.53
CA HIS A 235 -12.06 -2.63 -9.25
C HIS A 235 -11.94 -1.81 -7.97
N ALA A 236 -12.30 -0.52 -8.06
CA ALA A 236 -12.25 0.43 -6.96
C ALA A 236 -13.50 1.32 -6.94
N VAL A 237 -13.96 1.63 -5.73
CA VAL A 237 -15.12 2.51 -5.49
C VAL A 237 -14.80 3.45 -4.34
N THR A 238 -14.97 4.75 -4.58
CA THR A 238 -14.84 5.83 -3.61
C THR A 238 -16.10 6.68 -3.64
N HIS A 239 -16.81 6.79 -2.52
CA HIS A 239 -17.87 7.78 -2.35
C HIS A 239 -17.26 9.05 -1.80
N TYR A 240 -17.70 10.20 -2.27
CA TYR A 240 -17.29 11.48 -1.71
C TYR A 240 -18.48 12.36 -1.32
N LYS A 241 -18.25 13.21 -0.34
CA LYS A 241 -19.15 14.28 0.08
C LYS A 241 -18.35 15.57 0.19
N THR A 242 -18.78 16.61 -0.49
CA THR A 242 -18.19 17.95 -0.37
C THR A 242 -18.60 18.54 0.97
N LEU A 243 -17.61 18.83 1.81
CA LEU A 243 -17.85 19.45 3.10
C LEU A 243 -17.86 20.97 3.00
N GLU A 244 -16.93 21.52 2.23
CA GLU A 244 -16.79 22.96 2.07
C GLU A 244 -16.13 23.32 0.72
N ARG A 245 -16.46 24.49 0.17
CA ARG A 245 -15.89 25.06 -1.06
C ARG A 245 -15.19 26.37 -0.72
N LEU A 246 -13.86 26.42 -0.93
CA LEU A 246 -12.99 27.51 -0.50
C LEU A 246 -12.34 28.23 -1.71
N GLY A 247 -13.17 28.87 -2.56
CA GLY A 247 -12.67 29.61 -3.71
C GLY A 247 -12.06 28.75 -4.81
N TYR A 248 -10.83 28.27 -4.65
CA TYR A 248 -10.11 27.46 -5.66
C TYR A 248 -9.82 26.04 -5.22
N VAL A 249 -10.26 25.66 -4.04
CA VAL A 249 -10.13 24.32 -3.45
C VAL A 249 -11.42 23.89 -2.79
N SER A 250 -11.58 22.62 -2.53
CA SER A 250 -12.72 22.08 -1.78
C SER A 250 -12.23 21.07 -0.74
N ILE A 251 -12.89 21.06 0.42
CA ILE A 251 -12.74 20.01 1.44
C ILE A 251 -13.73 18.92 1.12
N VAL A 252 -13.25 17.68 1.01
CA VAL A 252 -14.09 16.53 0.72
C VAL A 252 -13.89 15.42 1.74
N GLU A 253 -14.98 14.80 2.16
CA GLU A 253 -14.96 13.52 2.88
C GLU A 253 -15.01 12.40 1.83
N CYS A 254 -14.10 11.43 1.93
CA CYS A 254 -14.07 10.25 1.07
C CYS A 254 -14.35 9.00 1.89
N LYS A 255 -15.36 8.21 1.51
CA LYS A 255 -15.67 6.91 2.09
C LYS A 255 -15.27 5.80 1.11
N LEU A 256 -14.45 4.86 1.58
CA LEU A 256 -13.91 3.79 0.76
C LEU A 256 -14.74 2.50 0.89
N GLU A 257 -15.17 1.91 -0.23
CA GLU A 257 -15.58 0.50 -0.29
C GLU A 257 -14.38 -0.42 -0.51
N THR A 258 -13.41 0.01 -1.28
CA THR A 258 -12.18 -0.72 -1.60
C THR A 258 -10.97 0.04 -1.07
N GLY A 259 -9.80 -0.61 -0.98
CA GLY A 259 -8.56 0.00 -0.51
C GLY A 259 -7.43 -0.29 -1.49
N ARG A 260 -7.44 0.31 -2.69
CA ARG A 260 -6.36 0.17 -3.67
C ARG A 260 -5.27 1.20 -3.40
N THR A 261 -4.05 0.89 -3.79
CA THR A 261 -2.91 1.82 -3.69
C THR A 261 -3.26 3.17 -4.27
N HIS A 262 -3.05 4.25 -3.50
CA HIS A 262 -3.34 5.64 -3.86
C HIS A 262 -4.80 5.90 -4.30
N GLN A 263 -5.75 5.09 -3.90
CA GLN A 263 -7.11 5.09 -4.48
C GLN A 263 -7.78 6.47 -4.47
N ILE A 264 -7.84 7.16 -3.32
CA ILE A 264 -8.46 8.49 -3.21
C ILE A 264 -7.72 9.48 -4.12
N ARG A 265 -6.40 9.47 -4.10
CA ARG A 265 -5.54 10.37 -4.88
C ARG A 265 -5.80 10.23 -6.38
N VAL A 266 -5.85 8.98 -6.85
CA VAL A 266 -6.09 8.65 -8.27
C VAL A 266 -7.53 8.93 -8.69
N HIS A 267 -8.52 8.57 -7.88
CA HIS A 267 -9.93 8.82 -8.14
C HIS A 267 -10.24 10.31 -8.21
N MET A 268 -9.74 11.10 -7.25
CA MET A 268 -9.94 12.55 -7.26
C MET A 268 -9.25 13.21 -8.47
N LYS A 269 -8.02 12.79 -8.80
CA LYS A 269 -7.35 13.24 -10.03
C LYS A 269 -8.17 12.88 -11.28
N HIS A 270 -8.73 11.68 -11.35
CA HIS A 270 -9.51 11.20 -12.49
C HIS A 270 -10.74 12.09 -12.79
N ILE A 271 -11.38 12.61 -11.74
CA ILE A 271 -12.51 13.53 -11.89
C ILE A 271 -12.08 15.02 -11.95
N GLY A 272 -10.78 15.31 -12.10
CA GLY A 272 -10.25 16.66 -12.28
C GLY A 272 -9.99 17.45 -10.99
N HIS A 273 -10.02 16.79 -9.83
CA HIS A 273 -9.82 17.39 -8.51
C HIS A 273 -8.63 16.76 -7.77
N THR A 274 -7.41 16.94 -8.33
CA THR A 274 -6.18 16.42 -7.70
C THR A 274 -6.04 16.93 -6.26
N LEU A 275 -5.56 16.08 -5.35
CA LEU A 275 -5.32 16.48 -3.96
C LEU A 275 -4.31 17.62 -3.88
N PHE A 276 -4.55 18.54 -2.96
CA PHE A 276 -3.67 19.68 -2.71
C PHE A 276 -2.30 19.17 -2.22
N ASN A 277 -1.25 19.68 -2.83
CA ASN A 277 0.16 19.34 -2.59
C ASN A 277 0.50 17.85 -2.75
N ASP A 278 -0.18 17.17 -3.68
CA ASP A 278 0.15 15.80 -4.06
C ASP A 278 1.20 15.79 -5.18
N GLU A 279 2.48 15.78 -4.80
CA GLU A 279 3.62 15.80 -5.72
C GLU A 279 3.52 14.69 -6.79
N ARG A 280 3.21 13.48 -6.39
CA ARG A 280 3.14 12.33 -7.30
C ARG A 280 2.08 12.46 -8.39
N TYR A 281 1.00 13.17 -8.10
CA TYR A 281 -0.12 13.34 -9.02
C TYR A 281 -0.26 14.77 -9.57
N GLY A 282 0.74 15.63 -9.29
CA GLY A 282 0.84 16.99 -9.83
C GLY A 282 -0.06 18.01 -9.11
N GLY A 283 -0.39 17.73 -7.85
CA GLY A 283 -1.13 18.65 -6.98
C GLY A 283 -0.25 19.68 -6.25
N ASP A 284 1.07 19.55 -6.36
CA ASP A 284 2.12 20.43 -5.88
C ASP A 284 2.31 21.69 -6.77
N GLN A 285 1.44 21.86 -7.74
CA GLN A 285 1.39 23.00 -8.64
C GLN A 285 0.06 23.75 -8.50
N ILE A 286 0.04 25.03 -8.88
CA ILE A 286 -1.18 25.81 -8.88
C ILE A 286 -2.06 25.37 -10.04
N LEU A 287 -3.03 24.51 -9.75
CA LEU A 287 -3.94 23.97 -10.76
C LEU A 287 -5.16 24.86 -11.01
N LYS A 288 -5.54 25.68 -10.02
CA LYS A 288 -6.68 26.61 -10.08
C LYS A 288 -6.31 27.93 -9.42
N GLY A 289 -6.88 29.01 -9.87
CA GLY A 289 -6.69 30.33 -9.27
C GLY A 289 -6.31 31.39 -10.27
N THR A 290 -5.57 32.39 -9.80
CA THR A 290 -5.18 33.57 -10.58
C THR A 290 -3.67 33.57 -10.87
N THR A 291 -3.25 34.42 -11.84
CA THR A 291 -1.83 34.59 -12.19
C THR A 291 -1.10 35.64 -11.33
N PHE A 292 -1.81 36.30 -10.40
CA PHE A 292 -1.25 37.34 -9.56
C PHE A 292 -0.15 36.82 -8.62
N THR A 293 0.92 37.58 -8.48
CA THR A 293 2.08 37.22 -7.62
C THR A 293 1.67 36.97 -6.17
N LYS A 294 0.77 37.76 -5.62
CA LYS A 294 0.26 37.56 -4.25
C LYS A 294 -0.44 36.23 -4.06
N TYR A 295 -1.22 35.79 -5.06
CA TYR A 295 -1.87 34.48 -5.01
C TYR A 295 -0.86 33.37 -5.10
N LYS A 296 0.13 33.45 -5.98
CA LYS A 296 1.22 32.49 -6.08
C LYS A 296 1.98 32.33 -4.75
N GLN A 297 2.32 33.45 -4.12
CA GLN A 297 2.99 33.47 -2.82
C GLN A 297 2.11 32.86 -1.73
N PHE A 298 0.81 33.19 -1.72
CA PHE A 298 -0.14 32.58 -0.78
C PHE A 298 -0.18 31.06 -0.92
N VAL A 299 -0.31 30.53 -2.14
CA VAL A 299 -0.34 29.07 -2.37
C VAL A 299 1.00 28.43 -2.01
N GLN A 300 2.13 29.09 -2.29
CA GLN A 300 3.44 28.59 -1.88
C GLN A 300 3.56 28.48 -0.36
N ASN A 301 3.09 29.46 0.38
CA ASN A 301 3.04 29.38 1.85
C ASN A 301 2.14 28.22 2.32
N CYS A 302 1.00 27.98 1.64
CA CYS A 302 0.14 26.84 1.93
C CYS A 302 0.85 25.49 1.69
N PHE A 303 1.66 25.38 0.64
CA PHE A 303 2.47 24.18 0.38
C PHE A 303 3.53 23.96 1.47
N GLU A 304 4.11 25.03 2.01
CA GLU A 304 5.07 24.93 3.13
C GLU A 304 4.39 24.52 4.44
N ILE A 305 3.15 24.95 4.69
CA ILE A 305 2.36 24.58 5.88
C ILE A 305 2.02 23.08 5.84
N CYS A 306 1.59 22.56 4.68
CA CYS A 306 1.26 21.15 4.51
C CYS A 306 2.09 20.56 3.35
N PRO A 307 3.37 20.17 3.60
CA PRO A 307 4.32 19.75 2.56
C PRO A 307 4.09 18.31 2.08
N ARG A 308 2.84 17.93 1.88
CA ARG A 308 2.40 16.59 1.49
C ARG A 308 1.00 16.63 0.90
N GLN A 309 0.55 15.52 0.29
CA GLN A 309 -0.86 15.42 -0.05
C GLN A 309 -1.74 15.67 1.19
N ALA A 310 -2.65 16.63 1.09
CA ALA A 310 -3.57 16.99 2.17
C ALA A 310 -4.66 15.90 2.28
N LEU A 311 -4.30 14.77 2.91
CA LEU A 311 -5.14 13.59 3.10
C LEU A 311 -4.96 13.02 4.50
N HIS A 312 -6.09 12.74 5.16
CA HIS A 312 -6.12 12.20 6.51
C HIS A 312 -7.18 11.11 6.66
N ALA A 313 -6.80 9.94 7.19
CA ALA A 313 -7.70 8.84 7.53
C ALA A 313 -8.42 9.17 8.84
N LYS A 314 -9.55 9.91 8.71
CA LYS A 314 -10.26 10.57 9.79
C LYS A 314 -10.99 9.61 10.71
N THR A 315 -11.76 8.65 10.15
CA THR A 315 -12.53 7.71 10.96
C THR A 315 -12.28 6.26 10.56
N LEU A 316 -12.33 5.39 11.55
CA LEU A 316 -12.20 3.95 11.39
C LEU A 316 -13.25 3.23 12.24
N GLY A 317 -14.10 2.41 11.59
CA GLY A 317 -15.09 1.56 12.24
C GLY A 317 -14.94 0.11 11.83
N PHE A 318 -15.02 -0.79 12.80
CA PHE A 318 -14.95 -2.24 12.59
C PHE A 318 -15.65 -2.97 13.75
N LYS A 319 -15.96 -4.24 13.58
CA LYS A 319 -16.41 -5.09 14.68
C LYS A 319 -15.22 -5.64 15.43
N HIS A 320 -15.25 -5.53 16.76
CA HIS A 320 -14.20 -6.09 17.59
C HIS A 320 -14.08 -7.61 17.34
N PRO A 321 -12.86 -8.14 17.03
CA PRO A 321 -12.69 -9.49 16.49
C PRO A 321 -13.11 -10.62 17.45
N VAL A 322 -13.18 -10.35 18.76
CA VAL A 322 -13.55 -11.32 19.80
C VAL A 322 -14.96 -11.05 20.33
N THR A 323 -15.28 -9.82 20.75
CA THR A 323 -16.57 -9.50 21.38
C THR A 323 -17.69 -9.27 20.36
N GLY A 324 -17.35 -8.93 19.10
CA GLY A 324 -18.32 -8.58 18.06
C GLY A 324 -18.95 -7.20 18.22
N GLU A 325 -18.53 -6.42 19.22
CA GLU A 325 -19.01 -5.06 19.45
C GLU A 325 -18.57 -4.12 18.33
N GLU A 326 -19.43 -3.17 17.95
CA GLU A 326 -19.09 -2.13 16.99
C GLU A 326 -18.11 -1.14 17.62
N MET A 327 -16.92 -1.07 17.04
CA MET A 327 -15.88 -0.12 17.41
C MET A 327 -15.85 1.03 16.41
N PHE A 328 -15.78 2.25 16.90
CA PHE A 328 -15.71 3.44 16.05
C PHE A 328 -14.72 4.44 16.65
N PHE A 329 -13.78 4.91 15.82
CA PHE A 329 -12.74 5.86 16.20
C PHE A 329 -12.78 7.05 15.26
N ASP A 330 -12.53 8.22 15.82
CA ASP A 330 -12.44 9.49 15.10
C ASP A 330 -11.18 10.22 15.57
N SER A 331 -10.26 10.54 14.67
CA SER A 331 -9.04 11.28 15.00
C SER A 331 -9.17 12.77 14.64
N PRO A 332 -8.57 13.68 15.41
CA PRO A 332 -8.55 15.09 15.03
C PRO A 332 -7.82 15.29 13.70
N ILE A 333 -8.23 16.32 12.96
CA ILE A 333 -7.49 16.76 11.77
C ILE A 333 -6.08 17.17 12.24
N PRO A 334 -5.00 16.70 11.58
CA PRO A 334 -3.64 17.01 12.00
C PRO A 334 -3.32 18.50 11.83
N GLN A 335 -2.35 18.96 12.61
CA GLN A 335 -2.05 20.39 12.75
C GLN A 335 -1.72 21.07 11.41
N ASP A 336 -0.95 20.41 10.53
CA ASP A 336 -0.62 20.93 9.22
C ASP A 336 -1.86 21.18 8.35
N MET A 337 -2.82 20.27 8.36
CA MET A 337 -4.09 20.45 7.66
C MET A 337 -4.99 21.46 8.36
N THR A 338 -5.00 21.52 9.69
CA THR A 338 -5.79 22.52 10.45
C THR A 338 -5.30 23.94 10.14
N LEU A 339 -3.98 24.17 10.14
CA LEU A 339 -3.38 25.44 9.77
C LEU A 339 -3.62 25.82 8.30
N LEU A 340 -3.68 24.82 7.40
CA LEU A 340 -3.98 25.03 6.00
C LEU A 340 -5.44 25.48 5.78
N LEU A 341 -6.35 25.09 6.66
CA LEU A 341 -7.80 25.34 6.57
C LEU A 341 -8.26 26.55 7.40
N SER A 342 -7.37 27.14 8.21
CA SER A 342 -7.61 28.37 8.99
C SER A 342 -7.27 29.62 8.19
#